data_5fe4fc27b32c4f0f752a29e4f6d813c0
#
_entry.id   5fe4fc27b32c4f0f752a29e4f6d813c0
#
_cell.length_a   1.000
_cell.length_b   1.000
_cell.length_c   1.000
_cell.angle_alpha   90.00
_cell.angle_beta   90.00
_cell.angle_gamma   90.00
#
_symmetry.space_group_name_H-M   'P 1'
#
loop_
_entity.id
_entity.type
_entity.pdbx_description
1 polymer ?
#
loop_
_entity_poly.entity_id
_entity_poly.type
_entity_poly.pdbx_seq_one_letter_code
_entity_poly.pdbx_strand_id
1 'polypeptide(L)'
;HFSPNYFSNYMGDSNLVESTITIVLENEGWLSKDLSRKNKYINYVGHIYNRTDSVIEKNWRGQKYWAPFTKEQINATVKLTSKLCEQFNIPVKAMSHNTNLVNPCSFKGILYRSNFNKCYTDITPAWNCKEFKNKFKCKFFFFDIKRQAKDLKIKPSFKIL
;
A
#
# COMPACT_ATOMS: atom_id res chain seq x y z
N HIS A 1 9.49 13.12 -14.79
CA HIS A 1 9.38 13.84 -13.52
C HIS A 1 8.39 14.99 -13.68
N PHE A 2 7.25 14.92 -13.01
CA PHE A 2 6.23 15.96 -13.05
C PHE A 2 6.25 16.74 -11.74
N SER A 3 5.95 18.03 -11.82
CA SER A 3 5.73 18.83 -10.62
C SER A 3 4.52 18.29 -9.85
N PRO A 4 4.56 18.26 -8.50
CA PRO A 4 3.40 17.84 -7.69
C PRO A 4 2.19 18.79 -7.84
N ASN A 5 2.34 19.91 -8.53
CA ASN A 5 1.24 20.82 -8.87
C ASN A 5 0.38 20.30 -10.05
N TYR A 6 0.82 19.23 -10.73
CA TYR A 6 0.06 18.56 -11.76
C TYR A 6 -0.44 17.22 -11.25
N PHE A 7 -1.67 16.86 -11.57
CA PHE A 7 -2.24 15.56 -11.21
C PHE A 7 -1.96 14.50 -12.28
N SER A 8 -1.98 13.23 -11.87
CA SER A 8 -1.84 12.08 -12.78
C SER A 8 -3.06 11.17 -12.66
N ASN A 9 -3.56 10.64 -13.76
CA ASN A 9 -4.73 9.75 -13.78
C ASN A 9 -4.40 8.30 -13.39
N TYR A 10 -3.56 8.12 -12.38
CA TYR A 10 -3.10 6.78 -11.98
C TYR A 10 -4.21 5.90 -11.37
N MET A 11 -5.19 6.51 -10.71
CA MET A 11 -6.29 5.78 -10.05
C MET A 11 -7.55 5.63 -10.91
N GLY A 12 -7.63 6.30 -12.06
CA GLY A 12 -8.80 6.24 -12.95
C GLY A 12 -10.07 6.93 -12.43
N ASP A 13 -9.99 7.58 -11.27
CA ASP A 13 -11.08 8.32 -10.62
C ASP A 13 -10.68 9.78 -10.47
N SER A 14 -11.40 10.71 -11.11
CA SER A 14 -11.07 12.13 -11.13
C SER A 14 -11.02 12.75 -9.73
N ASN A 15 -11.94 12.39 -8.84
CA ASN A 15 -11.98 12.93 -7.48
C ASN A 15 -10.75 12.50 -6.67
N LEU A 16 -10.25 11.28 -6.89
CA LEU A 16 -9.03 10.78 -6.27
C LEU A 16 -7.80 11.44 -6.86
N VAL A 17 -7.76 11.59 -8.19
CA VAL A 17 -6.64 12.18 -8.91
C VAL A 17 -6.38 13.62 -8.48
N GLU A 18 -7.43 14.43 -8.36
CA GLU A 18 -7.32 15.84 -7.97
C GLU A 18 -6.92 16.03 -6.48
N SER A 19 -7.20 15.04 -5.64
CA SER A 19 -6.99 15.13 -4.18
C SER A 19 -5.79 14.35 -3.67
N THR A 20 -5.01 13.69 -4.54
CA THR A 20 -3.92 12.81 -4.14
C THR A 20 -2.61 13.09 -4.86
N ILE A 21 -1.50 12.92 -4.12
CA ILE A 21 -0.16 12.81 -4.70
C ILE A 21 0.22 11.33 -4.69
N THR A 22 0.51 10.77 -5.86
CA THR A 22 0.84 9.35 -6.00
C THR A 22 2.35 9.15 -6.04
N ILE A 23 2.85 8.27 -5.15
CA ILE A 23 4.23 7.79 -5.16
C ILE A 23 4.22 6.34 -5.64
N VAL A 24 4.87 6.07 -6.76
CA VAL A 24 5.06 4.72 -7.29
C VAL A 24 6.44 4.21 -6.90
N LEU A 25 6.48 3.05 -6.26
CA LEU A 25 7.72 2.37 -5.89
C LEU A 25 7.95 1.21 -6.85
N GLU A 26 9.10 1.19 -7.50
CA GLU A 26 9.49 0.07 -8.35
C GLU A 26 9.70 -1.19 -7.51
N ASN A 27 8.97 -2.24 -7.82
CA ASN A 27 9.06 -3.54 -7.16
C ASN A 27 8.44 -4.61 -8.07
N GLU A 28 9.00 -5.82 -8.05
CA GLU A 28 8.50 -6.96 -8.84
C GLU A 28 7.11 -7.46 -8.37
N GLY A 29 6.64 -7.01 -7.22
CA GLY A 29 5.34 -7.35 -6.69
C GLY A 29 5.25 -8.79 -6.19
N TRP A 30 4.18 -9.50 -6.59
CA TRP A 30 4.02 -10.91 -6.26
C TRP A 30 4.83 -11.80 -7.21
N LEU A 31 5.26 -12.94 -6.67
CA LEU A 31 6.09 -13.93 -7.35
C LEU A 31 5.39 -15.29 -7.33
N SER A 32 5.62 -16.10 -8.36
CA SER A 32 5.23 -17.50 -8.41
C SER A 32 6.47 -18.40 -8.40
N LYS A 33 6.36 -19.60 -7.82
CA LYS A 33 7.41 -20.60 -7.96
C LYS A 33 7.49 -21.06 -9.41
N ASP A 34 8.68 -21.12 -9.95
CA ASP A 34 8.95 -21.76 -11.23
C ASP A 34 8.87 -23.28 -11.03
N LEU A 35 7.85 -23.92 -11.60
CA LEU A 35 7.64 -25.35 -11.46
C LEU A 35 8.69 -26.18 -12.23
N SER A 36 9.37 -25.58 -13.21
CA SER A 36 10.40 -26.24 -14.01
C SER A 36 11.79 -26.18 -13.37
N ARG A 37 12.01 -25.30 -12.38
CA ARG A 37 13.32 -25.04 -11.76
C ARG A 37 13.21 -24.94 -10.25
N LYS A 38 13.92 -25.82 -9.58
CA LYS A 38 13.97 -25.85 -8.11
C LYS A 38 14.46 -24.51 -7.54
N ASN A 39 13.72 -23.98 -6.56
CA ASN A 39 14.05 -22.75 -5.84
C ASN A 39 14.16 -21.48 -6.72
N LYS A 40 13.50 -21.45 -7.87
CA LYS A 40 13.39 -20.26 -8.71
C LYS A 40 11.99 -19.67 -8.61
N TYR A 41 11.94 -18.35 -8.81
CA TYR A 41 10.70 -17.58 -8.84
C TYR A 41 10.61 -16.80 -10.13
N ILE A 42 9.40 -16.57 -10.58
CA ILE A 42 9.07 -15.73 -11.72
C ILE A 42 8.14 -14.60 -11.26
N ASN A 43 8.30 -13.43 -11.86
CA ASN A 43 7.39 -12.30 -11.62
C ASN A 43 6.11 -12.45 -12.46
N TYR A 44 5.18 -11.51 -12.30
CA TYR A 44 3.87 -11.53 -12.97
C TYR A 44 3.94 -11.42 -14.51
N VAL A 45 5.07 -10.97 -15.08
CA VAL A 45 5.31 -10.96 -16.55
C VAL A 45 6.10 -12.17 -17.03
N GLY A 46 6.39 -13.15 -16.15
CA GLY A 46 7.09 -14.39 -16.50
C GLY A 46 8.61 -14.30 -16.48
N HIS A 47 9.21 -13.20 -16.04
CA HIS A 47 10.65 -13.10 -15.93
C HIS A 47 11.18 -13.74 -14.65
N ILE A 48 12.39 -14.34 -14.75
CA ILE A 48 13.06 -14.98 -13.62
C ILE A 48 13.44 -13.91 -12.59
N TYR A 49 13.05 -14.14 -11.34
CA TYR A 49 13.45 -13.33 -10.22
C TYR A 49 14.80 -13.82 -9.63
N ASN A 50 15.82 -12.99 -9.70
CA ASN A 50 17.19 -13.40 -9.39
C ASN A 50 17.55 -13.32 -7.88
N ARG A 51 16.78 -12.61 -7.05
CA ARG A 51 17.03 -12.42 -5.61
C ARG A 51 16.24 -13.41 -4.76
N THR A 52 16.37 -14.70 -5.07
CA THR A 52 15.55 -15.77 -4.51
C THR A 52 15.71 -16.00 -3.01
N ASP A 53 16.85 -15.65 -2.45
CA ASP A 53 17.21 -15.72 -1.03
C ASP A 53 16.47 -14.71 -0.15
N SER A 54 15.92 -13.68 -0.75
CA SER A 54 15.24 -12.58 -0.05
C SER A 54 13.71 -12.58 -0.22
N VAL A 55 13.14 -13.61 -0.87
CA VAL A 55 11.69 -13.70 -1.12
C VAL A 55 10.92 -13.79 0.20
N ILE A 56 9.89 -12.96 0.33
CA ILE A 56 8.98 -12.96 1.48
C ILE A 56 7.83 -13.92 1.23
N GLU A 57 7.69 -14.92 2.10
CA GLU A 57 6.57 -15.87 2.05
C GLU A 57 5.47 -15.41 3.01
N LYS A 58 4.32 -15.00 2.45
CA LYS A 58 3.15 -14.57 3.21
C LYS A 58 1.88 -14.67 2.37
N ASN A 59 0.93 -15.47 2.79
CA ASN A 59 -0.37 -15.54 2.13
C ASN A 59 -1.14 -14.23 2.26
N TRP A 60 -1.46 -13.60 1.14
CA TRP A 60 -2.26 -12.39 1.11
C TRP A 60 -2.87 -12.17 -0.27
N ARG A 61 -4.18 -11.90 -0.31
CA ARG A 61 -4.94 -11.62 -1.54
C ARG A 61 -4.69 -12.61 -2.68
N GLY A 62 -4.68 -13.91 -2.36
CA GLY A 62 -4.48 -14.98 -3.34
C GLY A 62 -3.04 -15.23 -3.77
N GLN A 63 -2.08 -14.44 -3.28
CA GLN A 63 -0.66 -14.59 -3.58
C GLN A 63 0.12 -15.02 -2.34
N LYS A 64 1.27 -15.68 -2.54
CA LYS A 64 2.06 -16.27 -1.45
C LYS A 64 3.48 -15.74 -1.35
N TYR A 65 4.10 -15.36 -2.45
CA TYR A 65 5.50 -14.96 -2.50
C TYR A 65 5.62 -13.52 -3.01
N TRP A 66 6.54 -12.75 -2.39
CA TRP A 66 6.64 -11.33 -2.63
C TRP A 66 8.09 -10.89 -2.74
N ALA A 67 8.40 -10.04 -3.70
CA ALA A 67 9.67 -9.36 -3.80
C ALA A 67 9.80 -8.34 -2.66
N PRO A 68 10.90 -8.33 -1.88
CA PRO A 68 11.11 -7.36 -0.81
C PRO A 68 11.39 -5.97 -1.35
N PHE A 69 11.09 -4.97 -0.56
CA PHE A 69 11.60 -3.61 -0.76
C PHE A 69 12.97 -3.47 -0.09
N THR A 70 13.86 -2.69 -0.69
CA THR A 70 15.18 -2.42 -0.11
C THR A 70 15.10 -1.38 1.00
N LYS A 71 16.12 -1.34 1.87
CA LYS A 71 16.22 -0.31 2.90
C LYS A 71 16.34 1.09 2.30
N GLU A 72 17.02 1.20 1.17
CA GLU A 72 17.19 2.45 0.41
C GLU A 72 15.85 2.95 -0.10
N GLN A 73 15.01 2.08 -0.67
CA GLN A 73 13.65 2.41 -1.10
C GLN A 73 12.81 2.90 0.07
N ILE A 74 12.84 2.20 1.21
CA ILE A 74 12.11 2.61 2.42
C ILE A 74 12.59 3.99 2.90
N ASN A 75 13.91 4.21 2.97
CA ASN A 75 14.49 5.46 3.42
C ASN A 75 14.14 6.63 2.47
N ALA A 76 14.25 6.40 1.17
CA ALA A 76 13.90 7.41 0.17
C ALA A 76 12.41 7.76 0.22
N THR A 77 11.55 6.74 0.38
CA THR A 77 10.10 6.95 0.52
C THR A 77 9.78 7.76 1.77
N VAL A 78 10.40 7.46 2.91
CA VAL A 78 10.22 8.22 4.16
C VAL A 78 10.59 9.69 3.93
N LYS A 79 11.75 9.97 3.35
CA LYS A 79 12.21 11.35 3.09
C LYS A 79 11.26 12.11 2.17
N LEU A 80 10.88 11.49 1.05
CA LEU A 80 9.97 12.10 0.08
C LEU A 80 8.59 12.35 0.70
N THR A 81 8.02 11.35 1.37
CA THR A 81 6.69 11.47 1.98
C THR A 81 6.68 12.52 3.08
N SER A 82 7.74 12.60 3.90
CA SER A 82 7.85 13.64 4.94
C SER A 82 7.84 15.03 4.33
N LYS A 83 8.62 15.25 3.27
CA LYS A 83 8.67 16.55 2.58
C LYS A 83 7.34 16.92 1.93
N LEU A 84 6.65 15.98 1.32
CA LEU A 84 5.32 16.20 0.73
C LEU A 84 4.28 16.51 1.82
N CYS A 85 4.30 15.80 2.95
CA CYS A 85 3.40 16.08 4.06
C CYS A 85 3.61 17.49 4.62
N GLU A 86 4.85 17.92 4.76
CA GLU A 86 5.19 19.29 5.21
C GLU A 86 4.74 20.35 4.18
N GLN A 87 5.09 20.17 2.92
CA GLN A 87 4.82 21.12 1.85
C GLN A 87 3.32 21.33 1.60
N PHE A 88 2.53 20.27 1.67
CA PHE A 88 1.09 20.29 1.34
C PHE A 88 0.18 20.16 2.57
N ASN A 89 0.72 20.29 3.78
CA ASN A 89 -0.03 20.18 5.04
C ASN A 89 -0.82 18.85 5.15
N ILE A 90 -0.24 17.74 4.64
CA ILE A 90 -0.87 16.42 4.71
C ILE A 90 -0.65 15.86 6.11
N PRO A 91 -1.73 15.44 6.83
CA PRO A 91 -1.58 14.87 8.16
C PRO A 91 -0.66 13.66 8.19
N VAL A 92 0.31 13.64 9.13
CA VAL A 92 1.30 12.56 9.31
C VAL A 92 0.63 11.37 9.99
N LYS A 93 -0.24 10.70 9.25
CA LYS A 93 -0.95 9.48 9.64
C LYS A 93 -1.09 8.56 8.44
N ALA A 94 -1.01 7.26 8.66
CA ALA A 94 -1.11 6.26 7.61
C ALA A 94 -2.16 5.21 7.94
N MET A 95 -2.86 4.73 6.91
CA MET A 95 -3.75 3.59 7.02
C MET A 95 -2.95 2.29 6.97
N SER A 96 -3.41 1.23 7.65
CA SER A 96 -2.83 -0.09 7.45
C SER A 96 -3.09 -0.59 6.03
N HIS A 97 -2.09 -1.21 5.39
CA HIS A 97 -2.20 -1.72 4.01
C HIS A 97 -3.30 -2.78 3.83
N ASN A 98 -3.71 -3.43 4.92
CA ASN A 98 -4.76 -4.47 4.90
C ASN A 98 -6.17 -3.92 5.20
N THR A 99 -6.32 -2.62 5.33
CA THR A 99 -7.61 -1.99 5.59
C THR A 99 -8.24 -1.53 4.28
N ASN A 100 -9.45 -1.99 3.98
CA ASN A 100 -10.26 -1.43 2.91
C ASN A 100 -11.11 -0.28 3.44
N LEU A 101 -11.11 0.83 2.73
CA LEU A 101 -11.96 1.96 3.03
C LEU A 101 -13.20 1.96 2.14
N VAL A 102 -14.35 2.25 2.72
CA VAL A 102 -15.60 2.45 1.97
C VAL A 102 -15.52 3.75 1.15
N ASN A 103 -14.94 4.79 1.74
CA ASN A 103 -14.70 6.07 1.07
C ASN A 103 -13.25 6.52 1.33
N PRO A 104 -12.29 6.15 0.46
CA PRO A 104 -10.89 6.56 0.62
C PRO A 104 -10.70 8.07 0.59
N CYS A 105 -11.51 8.81 -0.17
CA CYS A 105 -11.42 10.28 -0.27
C CYS A 105 -11.64 11.00 1.06
N SER A 106 -12.33 10.38 2.01
CA SER A 106 -12.56 10.97 3.34
C SER A 106 -11.33 10.92 4.25
N PHE A 107 -10.36 10.08 3.96
CA PHE A 107 -9.15 9.95 4.77
C PHE A 107 -8.08 10.95 4.34
N LYS A 108 -7.73 11.85 5.24
CA LYS A 108 -6.60 12.78 5.03
C LYS A 108 -5.33 12.17 5.64
N GLY A 109 -4.35 11.84 4.82
CA GLY A 109 -3.10 11.19 5.24
C GLY A 109 -2.55 10.26 4.17
N ILE A 110 -1.77 9.26 4.57
CA ILE A 110 -1.10 8.32 3.68
C ILE A 110 -1.98 7.07 3.49
N LEU A 111 -2.29 6.76 2.25
CA LEU A 111 -3.01 5.58 1.83
C LEU A 111 -2.14 4.71 0.94
N TYR A 112 -2.43 3.43 0.91
CA TYR A 112 -1.89 2.48 -0.04
C TYR A 112 -2.96 2.13 -1.07
N ARG A 113 -2.57 1.77 -2.27
CA ARG A 113 -3.52 1.37 -3.32
C ARG A 113 -4.43 0.22 -2.87
N SER A 114 -3.90 -0.67 -2.04
CA SER A 114 -4.66 -1.75 -1.40
C SER A 114 -5.80 -1.29 -0.48
N ASN A 115 -5.83 -0.02 -0.05
CA ASN A 115 -6.94 0.51 0.74
C ASN A 115 -8.17 0.86 -0.12
N PHE A 116 -8.01 1.03 -1.43
CA PHE A 116 -9.07 1.41 -2.34
C PHE A 116 -9.86 0.20 -2.86
N ASN A 117 -9.18 -0.93 -3.10
CA ASN A 117 -9.83 -2.12 -3.63
C ASN A 117 -9.15 -3.39 -3.12
N LYS A 118 -9.96 -4.42 -2.82
CA LYS A 118 -9.48 -5.76 -2.40
C LYS A 118 -8.66 -6.48 -3.47
N CYS A 119 -8.87 -6.14 -4.74
CA CYS A 119 -8.12 -6.73 -5.85
C CYS A 119 -6.71 -6.15 -6.01
N TYR A 120 -6.44 -4.96 -5.45
CA TYR A 120 -5.12 -4.37 -5.55
C TYR A 120 -4.13 -4.95 -4.55
N THR A 121 -2.96 -5.33 -5.00
CA THR A 121 -1.88 -5.90 -4.20
C THR A 121 -0.76 -4.90 -3.86
N ASP A 122 -0.99 -3.61 -4.08
CA ASP A 122 -0.04 -2.53 -3.80
C ASP A 122 -0.54 -1.72 -2.57
N ILE A 123 0.22 -1.49 -1.59
CA ILE A 123 1.59 -1.96 -1.36
C ILE A 123 1.55 -3.42 -0.86
N THR A 124 2.53 -4.23 -1.27
CA THR A 124 2.57 -5.66 -0.92
C THR A 124 2.84 -5.89 0.56
N PRO A 125 2.57 -7.09 1.11
CA PRO A 125 2.92 -7.42 2.49
C PRO A 125 4.43 -7.53 2.74
N ALA A 126 5.26 -7.42 1.70
CA ALA A 126 6.71 -7.27 1.82
C ALA A 126 7.14 -5.84 2.23
N TRP A 127 6.23 -4.86 2.13
CA TRP A 127 6.46 -3.53 2.69
C TRP A 127 6.52 -3.58 4.21
N ASN A 128 7.63 -3.18 4.79
CA ASN A 128 7.78 -3.14 6.22
C ASN A 128 7.08 -1.91 6.83
N CYS A 129 5.76 -2.01 7.00
CA CYS A 129 4.95 -0.94 7.59
C CYS A 129 5.43 -0.51 8.98
N LYS A 130 6.00 -1.42 9.78
CA LYS A 130 6.53 -1.09 11.11
C LYS A 130 7.79 -0.22 11.01
N GLU A 131 8.70 -0.57 10.12
CA GLU A 131 9.92 0.20 9.88
C GLU A 131 9.58 1.58 9.30
N PHE A 132 8.70 1.64 8.30
CA PHE A 132 8.20 2.89 7.73
C PHE A 132 7.59 3.77 8.81
N LYS A 133 6.69 3.24 9.64
CA LYS A 133 6.07 3.96 10.77
C LYS A 133 7.10 4.55 11.72
N ASN A 134 8.08 3.75 12.13
CA ASN A 134 9.08 4.18 13.10
C ASN A 134 9.95 5.31 12.54
N LYS A 135 10.38 5.19 11.27
CA LYS A 135 11.19 6.21 10.59
C LYS A 135 10.39 7.47 10.26
N PHE A 136 9.14 7.31 9.88
CA PHE A 136 8.26 8.41 9.52
C PHE A 136 7.61 9.08 10.74
N LYS A 137 7.73 8.47 11.93
CA LYS A 137 7.12 8.93 13.19
C LYS A 137 5.61 9.21 13.08
N CYS A 138 4.91 8.45 12.23
CA CYS A 138 3.49 8.64 12.00
C CYS A 138 2.62 7.78 12.93
N LYS A 139 1.38 8.21 13.17
CA LYS A 139 0.36 7.41 13.84
C LYS A 139 -0.34 6.54 12.80
N PHE A 140 -0.37 5.21 13.02
CA PHE A 140 -1.22 4.32 12.23
C PHE A 140 -2.63 4.31 12.75
N PHE A 141 -3.58 4.43 11.85
CA PHE A 141 -4.99 4.24 12.14
C PHE A 141 -5.43 2.86 11.65
N PHE A 142 -5.88 2.04 12.58
CA PHE A 142 -6.69 0.88 12.28
C PHE A 142 -8.14 1.35 12.34
N PHE A 143 -8.84 1.35 11.22
CA PHE A 143 -10.28 1.55 11.25
C PHE A 143 -10.92 0.29 11.80
N ASP A 144 -11.44 0.38 13.02
CA ASP A 144 -12.37 -0.61 13.52
C ASP A 144 -13.73 -0.33 12.87
N ILE A 145 -14.19 -1.25 12.02
CA ILE A 145 -15.50 -1.17 11.34
C ILE A 145 -16.63 -0.98 12.36
N LYS A 146 -16.49 -1.56 13.56
CA LYS A 146 -17.46 -1.40 14.66
C LYS A 146 -17.54 0.05 15.15
N ARG A 147 -16.45 0.79 15.11
CA ARG A 147 -16.41 2.19 15.56
C ARG A 147 -17.03 3.12 14.51
N GLN A 148 -16.78 2.88 13.23
CA GLN A 148 -17.42 3.64 12.14
C GLN A 148 -18.96 3.48 12.15
N ALA A 149 -19.46 2.26 12.37
CA ALA A 149 -20.90 2.00 12.47
C ALA A 149 -21.54 2.77 13.63
N LYS A 150 -20.81 2.99 14.72
CA LYS A 150 -21.28 3.71 15.91
C LYS A 150 -21.30 5.23 15.68
N ASP A 151 -20.26 5.77 15.03
CA ASP A 151 -20.13 7.21 14.73
C ASP A 151 -21.11 7.67 13.63
N LEU A 152 -21.46 6.78 12.68
CA LEU A 152 -22.41 7.04 11.60
C LEU A 152 -23.86 6.70 11.98
N LYS A 153 -24.14 6.25 13.22
CA LYS A 153 -25.47 5.77 13.67
C LYS A 153 -26.10 4.71 12.75
N ILE A 154 -25.30 3.99 11.98
CA ILE A 154 -25.74 2.91 11.11
C ILE A 154 -25.74 1.61 11.92
N LYS A 155 -26.93 1.01 12.10
CA LYS A 155 -27.01 -0.34 12.68
C LYS A 155 -26.33 -1.33 11.73
N PRO A 156 -25.33 -2.10 12.16
CA PRO A 156 -24.71 -3.11 11.30
C PRO A 156 -25.74 -4.20 10.99
N SER A 157 -26.17 -4.27 9.73
CA SER A 157 -27.06 -5.33 9.23
C SER A 157 -26.30 -6.54 8.69
N PHE A 158 -25.15 -6.87 9.26
CA PHE A 158 -24.36 -8.03 8.85
C PHE A 158 -24.34 -9.09 9.93
N LYS A 159 -25.01 -10.22 9.67
CA LYS A 159 -24.72 -11.48 10.34
C LYS A 159 -23.37 -11.98 9.83
N ILE A 160 -22.42 -12.23 10.73
CA ILE A 160 -21.19 -12.96 10.45
C ILE A 160 -21.61 -14.44 10.36
N LEU A 161 -21.48 -15.03 9.19
CA LEU A 161 -21.44 -16.46 9.00
C LEU A 161 -19.98 -16.91 9.07
#